data_a16acf2d49cb0f0e70d3132bee7a2c0a
#
_entry.id   a16acf2d49cb0f0e70d3132bee7a2c0a
#
_cell.length_a   1.000
_cell.length_b   1.000
_cell.length_c   1.000
_cell.angle_alpha   90.00
_cell.angle_beta   90.00
_cell.angle_gamma   90.00
#
_symmetry.space_group_name_H-M   'P 1'
#
loop_
_entity.id
_entity.type
_entity.pdbx_description
1 polymer ?
#
loop_
_entity_poly.entity_id
_entity_poly.type
_entity_poly.pdbx_seq_one_letter_code
_entity_poly.pdbx_strand_id
1 'polypeptide(L)'
;FKSTSPAATFNHYLNAEAGEAAPVADAKVFSTKEETTNYGSVREYFKHCSLGKFVPQFDVVGPVTLSQNSAYYGKNRSEDDIDIHCDQMLGEACSLVDDQVDFSQYDADGDGCVDLVYVIYAGYSESISGNSDDCLWPKSGATLFYRYDQNGNQAGNLECDGMSFSRYGINNELNGTPKDTKDGKYLLNGIGLFCHEFSHTMGLPDHYPVSGSSTYADNQSPEYWDLMDAGEYTQDGYRPTPY
;
A
#
# COMPACT_ATOMS: atom_id res chain seq x y z
N PHE A 1 10.43 7.36 -9.53
CA PHE A 1 9.15 7.94 -9.93
C PHE A 1 9.30 9.45 -10.15
N LYS A 2 8.82 9.95 -11.24
CA LYS A 2 8.95 11.36 -11.63
C LYS A 2 7.61 11.93 -12.08
N SER A 3 6.55 11.66 -11.32
CA SER A 3 5.31 12.37 -11.54
C SER A 3 5.47 13.84 -11.12
N THR A 4 4.98 14.74 -11.93
CA THR A 4 4.88 16.15 -11.55
C THR A 4 3.74 16.43 -10.56
N SER A 5 2.88 15.43 -10.34
CA SER A 5 1.74 15.50 -9.41
C SER A 5 1.45 14.12 -8.81
N PRO A 6 2.26 13.62 -7.85
CA PRO A 6 2.07 12.31 -7.24
C PRO A 6 0.67 12.13 -6.63
N ALA A 7 0.16 13.11 -5.91
CA ALA A 7 -1.17 13.05 -5.32
C ALA A 7 -2.27 12.82 -6.37
N ALA A 8 -2.24 13.54 -7.49
CA ALA A 8 -3.22 13.34 -8.57
C ALA A 8 -3.07 11.96 -9.23
N THR A 9 -1.84 11.47 -9.37
CA THR A 9 -1.55 10.14 -9.92
C THR A 9 -2.14 9.04 -9.02
N PHE A 10 -1.91 9.11 -7.71
CA PHE A 10 -2.44 8.13 -6.78
C PHE A 10 -3.93 8.31 -6.51
N ASN A 11 -4.46 9.52 -6.60
CA ASN A 11 -5.92 9.71 -6.59
C ASN A 11 -6.58 9.01 -7.79
N HIS A 12 -6.00 9.11 -8.98
CA HIS A 12 -6.49 8.37 -10.16
C HIS A 12 -6.34 6.85 -9.98
N TYR A 13 -5.20 6.38 -9.48
CA TYR A 13 -4.94 4.97 -9.20
C TYR A 13 -5.97 4.36 -8.23
N LEU A 14 -6.38 5.12 -7.22
CA LEU A 14 -7.29 4.66 -6.18
C LEU A 14 -8.76 4.86 -6.53
N ASN A 15 -9.14 6.00 -7.13
CA ASN A 15 -10.50 6.49 -7.18
C ASN A 15 -11.11 6.65 -8.58
N ALA A 16 -10.32 6.53 -9.67
CA ALA A 16 -10.81 6.83 -11.01
C ALA A 16 -12.08 6.05 -11.36
N GLU A 17 -13.06 6.75 -11.95
CA GLU A 17 -14.25 6.13 -12.52
C GLU A 17 -13.92 5.49 -13.88
N ALA A 18 -14.73 4.54 -14.30
CA ALA A 18 -14.53 3.86 -15.58
C ALA A 18 -14.50 4.84 -16.76
N GLY A 19 -13.40 4.82 -17.51
CA GLY A 19 -13.18 5.71 -18.67
C GLY A 19 -12.62 7.09 -18.32
N GLU A 20 -12.33 7.37 -17.06
CA GLU A 20 -11.63 8.60 -16.67
C GLU A 20 -10.20 8.58 -17.20
N ALA A 21 -9.80 9.69 -17.82
CA ALA A 21 -8.45 9.82 -18.37
C ALA A 21 -7.42 9.96 -17.25
N ALA A 22 -6.34 9.20 -17.34
CA ALA A 22 -5.20 9.34 -16.45
C ALA A 22 -4.67 10.79 -16.47
N PRO A 23 -4.21 11.32 -15.32
CA PRO A 23 -3.54 12.60 -15.27
C PRO A 23 -2.39 12.64 -16.29
N VAL A 24 -2.12 13.80 -16.87
CA VAL A 24 -0.94 14.01 -17.73
C VAL A 24 0.30 13.92 -16.83
N ALA A 25 0.63 12.72 -16.45
CA ALA A 25 1.87 12.39 -15.79
C ALA A 25 2.92 12.06 -16.85
N ASP A 26 4.17 12.06 -16.44
CA ASP A 26 5.27 11.59 -17.27
C ASP A 26 4.86 10.28 -17.97
N ALA A 27 4.90 10.25 -19.30
CA ALA A 27 4.44 9.11 -20.13
C ALA A 27 5.09 7.76 -19.79
N LYS A 28 6.12 7.78 -18.93
CA LYS A 28 6.76 6.57 -18.39
C LYS A 28 6.07 5.97 -17.19
N VAL A 29 5.18 6.71 -16.53
CA VAL A 29 4.43 6.26 -15.34
C VAL A 29 3.24 5.40 -15.74
N PHE A 30 2.59 5.80 -16.81
CA PHE A 30 1.51 5.04 -17.42
C PHE A 30 2.03 4.44 -18.72
N SER A 31 2.41 3.17 -18.68
CA SER A 31 2.75 2.46 -19.90
C SER A 31 1.56 2.48 -20.84
N THR A 32 1.82 2.70 -22.14
CA THR A 32 0.79 2.56 -23.18
C THR A 32 0.55 1.10 -23.57
N LYS A 33 1.33 0.18 -22.99
CA LYS A 33 1.13 -1.25 -23.23
C LYS A 33 0.00 -1.74 -22.35
N GLU A 34 -0.97 -2.41 -22.94
CA GLU A 34 -2.13 -2.93 -22.26
C GLU A 34 -1.77 -3.85 -21.08
N GLU A 35 -0.71 -4.63 -21.20
CA GLU A 35 -0.21 -5.55 -20.20
C GLU A 35 0.41 -4.89 -18.96
N THR A 36 0.68 -3.57 -19.01
CA THR A 36 1.27 -2.80 -17.91
C THR A 36 0.41 -1.60 -17.51
N THR A 37 -0.86 -1.64 -17.84
CA THR A 37 -1.85 -0.63 -17.51
C THR A 37 -2.91 -1.22 -16.61
N ASN A 38 -3.17 -0.58 -15.47
CA ASN A 38 -4.23 -1.01 -14.57
C ASN A 38 -5.59 -1.05 -15.26
N TYR A 39 -6.30 -2.14 -15.07
CA TYR A 39 -7.67 -2.31 -15.57
C TYR A 39 -8.66 -1.65 -14.59
N GLY A 40 -8.73 -0.34 -14.63
CA GLY A 40 -9.50 0.45 -13.69
C GLY A 40 -8.69 0.85 -12.45
N SER A 41 -9.37 1.46 -11.49
CA SER A 41 -8.84 1.84 -10.19
C SER A 41 -9.14 0.78 -9.11
N VAL A 42 -8.55 0.96 -7.93
CA VAL A 42 -8.90 0.16 -6.73
C VAL A 42 -10.40 0.24 -6.44
N ARG A 43 -10.98 1.45 -6.50
CA ARG A 43 -12.42 1.67 -6.33
C ARG A 43 -13.27 0.87 -7.32
N GLU A 44 -12.93 0.92 -8.62
CA GLU A 44 -13.65 0.16 -9.65
C GLU A 44 -13.53 -1.35 -9.44
N TYR A 45 -12.36 -1.82 -9.01
CA TYR A 45 -12.18 -3.23 -8.67
C TYR A 45 -13.20 -3.69 -7.61
N PHE A 46 -13.25 -3.03 -6.46
CA PHE A 46 -14.18 -3.41 -5.39
C PHE A 46 -15.64 -3.20 -5.76
N LYS A 47 -15.96 -2.15 -6.48
CA LYS A 47 -17.30 -1.91 -7.03
C LYS A 47 -17.77 -3.06 -7.91
N HIS A 48 -16.91 -3.55 -8.80
CA HIS A 48 -17.21 -4.69 -9.67
C HIS A 48 -17.35 -6.00 -8.89
N CYS A 49 -16.39 -6.33 -8.02
CA CYS A 49 -16.43 -7.55 -7.21
C CYS A 49 -17.66 -7.61 -6.30
N SER A 50 -18.07 -6.50 -5.73
CA SER A 50 -19.23 -6.41 -4.83
C SER A 50 -20.57 -6.20 -5.53
N LEU A 51 -20.60 -6.17 -6.85
CA LEU A 51 -21.79 -5.80 -7.63
C LEU A 51 -22.36 -4.42 -7.24
N GLY A 52 -21.47 -3.47 -6.99
CA GLY A 52 -21.79 -2.09 -6.62
C GLY A 52 -22.19 -1.87 -5.16
N LYS A 53 -22.05 -2.88 -4.30
CA LYS A 53 -22.42 -2.77 -2.89
C LYS A 53 -21.32 -2.15 -2.02
N PHE A 54 -20.06 -2.29 -2.44
CA PHE A 54 -18.92 -1.71 -1.78
C PHE A 54 -18.14 -0.86 -2.79
N VAL A 55 -18.09 0.44 -2.53
CA VAL A 55 -17.47 1.44 -3.41
C VAL A 55 -16.57 2.32 -2.53
N PRO A 56 -15.33 1.87 -2.23
CA PRO A 56 -14.45 2.64 -1.37
C PRO A 56 -14.07 3.96 -2.01
N GLN A 57 -13.81 4.96 -1.18
CA GLN A 57 -13.27 6.25 -1.60
C GLN A 57 -12.07 6.57 -0.71
N PHE A 58 -11.02 7.07 -1.33
CA PHE A 58 -9.77 7.36 -0.67
C PHE A 58 -9.44 8.85 -0.80
N ASP A 59 -9.12 9.50 0.29
CA ASP A 59 -8.56 10.85 0.26
C ASP A 59 -7.03 10.74 0.22
N VAL A 60 -6.43 11.36 -0.80
CA VAL A 60 -5.00 11.25 -1.09
C VAL A 60 -4.30 12.56 -0.79
N VAL A 61 -3.38 12.53 0.15
CA VAL A 61 -2.60 13.69 0.59
C VAL A 61 -1.09 13.47 0.44
N GLY A 62 -0.33 14.52 0.53
CA GLY A 62 1.11 14.51 0.33
C GLY A 62 1.50 14.83 -1.13
N PRO A 63 2.68 14.42 -1.61
CA PRO A 63 3.68 13.60 -0.91
C PRO A 63 4.40 14.33 0.21
N VAL A 64 4.85 13.60 1.21
CA VAL A 64 5.74 14.11 2.25
C VAL A 64 7.10 13.43 2.19
N THR A 65 8.13 14.11 2.69
CA THR A 65 9.48 13.54 2.76
C THR A 65 9.82 13.26 4.21
N LEU A 66 10.05 11.99 4.51
CA LEU A 66 10.41 11.53 5.85
C LEU A 66 11.86 11.83 6.18
N SER A 67 12.19 11.81 7.48
CA SER A 67 13.52 12.14 7.99
C SER A 67 14.61 11.13 7.64
N GLN A 68 14.22 9.88 7.39
CA GLN A 68 15.12 8.78 7.04
C GLN A 68 14.80 8.20 5.67
N ASN A 69 15.68 7.36 5.14
CA ASN A 69 15.50 6.67 3.87
C ASN A 69 14.78 5.31 4.03
N SER A 70 14.41 4.69 2.91
CA SER A 70 13.72 3.39 2.90
C SER A 70 14.51 2.30 3.63
N ALA A 71 15.83 2.27 3.49
CA ALA A 71 16.68 1.28 4.15
C ALA A 71 16.69 1.40 5.69
N TYR A 72 16.38 2.58 6.23
CA TYR A 72 16.18 2.73 7.67
C TYR A 72 14.84 2.16 8.11
N TYR A 73 13.75 2.54 7.44
CA TYR A 73 12.40 2.10 7.81
C TYR A 73 12.14 0.62 7.52
N GLY A 74 12.71 0.11 6.42
CA GLY A 74 12.63 -1.29 6.00
C GLY A 74 13.72 -2.19 6.57
N LYS A 75 14.44 -1.71 7.61
CA LYS A 75 15.49 -2.54 8.21
C LYS A 75 14.93 -3.77 8.88
N ASN A 76 15.51 -4.93 8.56
CA ASN A 76 15.18 -6.21 9.20
C ASN A 76 16.16 -6.53 10.32
N ARG A 77 15.67 -7.10 11.41
CA ARG A 77 16.49 -7.65 12.50
C ARG A 77 16.69 -9.16 12.32
N SER A 78 15.69 -9.83 11.74
CA SER A 78 15.70 -11.25 11.40
C SER A 78 14.65 -11.49 10.31
N GLU A 79 14.57 -12.73 9.80
CA GLU A 79 13.52 -13.13 8.83
C GLU A 79 12.10 -13.00 9.40
N ASP A 80 11.94 -13.11 10.72
CA ASP A 80 10.65 -12.99 11.41
C ASP A 80 10.39 -11.57 12.01
N ASP A 81 11.37 -10.66 11.94
CA ASP A 81 11.31 -9.32 12.52
C ASP A 81 11.76 -8.30 11.48
N ILE A 82 10.90 -8.08 10.53
CA ILE A 82 11.11 -7.23 9.36
C ILE A 82 10.58 -5.82 9.59
N ASP A 83 11.16 -4.85 8.87
CA ASP A 83 10.74 -3.44 8.88
C ASP A 83 10.63 -2.86 10.29
N ILE A 84 11.66 -3.02 11.12
CA ILE A 84 11.63 -2.71 12.56
C ILE A 84 11.38 -1.24 12.91
N HIS A 85 11.35 -0.35 11.92
CA HIS A 85 11.03 1.07 12.06
C HIS A 85 9.79 1.49 11.27
N CYS A 86 8.95 0.52 10.85
CA CYS A 86 7.73 0.80 10.11
C CYS A 86 6.75 1.66 10.93
N ASP A 87 6.62 1.40 12.22
CA ASP A 87 5.79 2.19 13.13
C ASP A 87 6.25 3.66 13.22
N GLN A 88 7.56 3.91 13.18
CA GLN A 88 8.11 5.25 13.12
C GLN A 88 7.76 5.94 11.79
N MET A 89 7.85 5.22 10.67
CA MET A 89 7.43 5.72 9.36
C MET A 89 5.98 6.19 9.37
N LEU A 90 5.09 5.35 9.90
CA LEU A 90 3.65 5.64 9.98
C LEU A 90 3.36 6.88 10.83
N GLY A 91 3.96 6.97 12.02
CA GLY A 91 3.77 8.11 12.91
C GLY A 91 4.31 9.41 12.33
N GLU A 92 5.47 9.36 11.68
CA GLU A 92 6.07 10.54 11.03
C GLU A 92 5.25 10.99 9.83
N ALA A 93 4.78 10.05 8.97
CA ALA A 93 3.97 10.38 7.81
C ALA A 93 2.67 11.08 8.21
N CYS A 94 1.94 10.55 9.19
CA CYS A 94 0.71 11.19 9.68
C CYS A 94 0.98 12.57 10.28
N SER A 95 2.04 12.72 11.06
CA SER A 95 2.42 14.02 11.65
C SER A 95 2.74 15.09 10.60
N LEU A 96 3.31 14.68 9.45
CA LEU A 96 3.69 15.60 8.37
C LEU A 96 2.51 16.03 7.47
N VAL A 97 1.39 15.34 7.52
CA VAL A 97 0.18 15.70 6.77
C VAL A 97 -0.95 16.23 7.65
N ASP A 98 -0.73 16.39 8.94
CA ASP A 98 -1.72 16.83 9.92
C ASP A 98 -2.38 18.17 9.57
N ASP A 99 -1.65 19.09 8.97
CA ASP A 99 -2.18 20.36 8.47
C ASP A 99 -2.93 20.27 7.13
N GLN A 100 -2.94 19.11 6.49
CA GLN A 100 -3.58 18.86 5.19
C GLN A 100 -4.85 18.02 5.31
N VAL A 101 -5.09 17.39 6.45
CA VAL A 101 -6.17 16.43 6.69
C VAL A 101 -6.81 16.71 8.04
N ASP A 102 -8.12 16.77 8.09
CA ASP A 102 -8.90 16.70 9.32
C ASP A 102 -9.18 15.21 9.62
N PHE A 103 -8.36 14.62 10.47
CA PHE A 103 -8.42 13.19 10.79
C PHE A 103 -9.72 12.81 11.52
N SER A 104 -10.41 13.77 12.15
CA SER A 104 -11.69 13.51 12.82
C SER A 104 -12.80 13.04 11.87
N GLN A 105 -12.62 13.20 10.57
CA GLN A 105 -13.57 12.75 9.56
C GLN A 105 -13.47 11.25 9.24
N TYR A 106 -12.46 10.55 9.76
CA TYR A 106 -12.17 9.15 9.46
C TYR A 106 -12.34 8.23 10.68
N ASP A 107 -13.27 8.54 11.54
CA ASP A 107 -13.72 7.76 12.70
C ASP A 107 -15.20 7.45 12.52
N ALA A 108 -15.53 6.48 11.68
CA ALA A 108 -16.90 6.18 11.29
C ALA A 108 -17.69 5.45 12.38
N ASP A 109 -17.02 4.70 13.27
CA ASP A 109 -17.63 3.98 14.37
C ASP A 109 -17.63 4.74 15.70
N GLY A 110 -16.94 5.89 15.76
CA GLY A 110 -16.95 6.81 16.92
C GLY A 110 -16.09 6.31 18.08
N ASP A 111 -15.06 5.52 17.83
CA ASP A 111 -14.20 4.96 18.88
C ASP A 111 -13.01 5.87 19.25
N GLY A 112 -12.84 7.00 18.56
CA GLY A 112 -11.75 7.96 18.74
C GLY A 112 -10.46 7.56 18.05
N CYS A 113 -10.55 6.65 17.09
CA CYS A 113 -9.42 6.18 16.32
C CYS A 113 -9.70 6.33 14.82
N VAL A 114 -8.70 6.75 14.04
CA VAL A 114 -8.80 6.76 12.57
C VAL A 114 -8.98 5.34 12.06
N ASP A 115 -10.04 5.10 11.27
CA ASP A 115 -10.41 3.77 10.76
C ASP A 115 -9.28 3.09 10.00
N LEU A 116 -8.56 3.82 9.17
CA LEU A 116 -7.45 3.31 8.39
C LEU A 116 -6.54 4.42 7.85
N VAL A 117 -5.24 4.24 7.99
CA VAL A 117 -4.22 4.98 7.25
C VAL A 117 -3.53 4.05 6.27
N TYR A 118 -3.39 4.49 5.02
CA TYR A 118 -2.69 3.72 4.00
C TYR A 118 -1.53 4.53 3.41
N VAL A 119 -0.31 4.00 3.50
CA VAL A 119 0.90 4.69 3.02
C VAL A 119 1.39 4.03 1.74
N ILE A 120 1.50 4.81 0.66
CA ILE A 120 2.20 4.38 -0.57
C ILE A 120 3.59 5.00 -0.53
N TYR A 121 4.60 4.18 -0.27
CA TYR A 121 5.98 4.64 -0.15
C TYR A 121 6.71 4.61 -1.50
N ALA A 122 7.63 5.55 -1.69
CA ALA A 122 8.43 5.66 -2.90
C ALA A 122 9.37 4.47 -3.08
N GLY A 123 9.41 3.91 -4.28
CA GLY A 123 10.37 2.87 -4.66
C GLY A 123 9.75 1.47 -4.80
N TYR A 124 10.60 0.47 -4.63
CA TYR A 124 10.27 -0.96 -4.83
C TYR A 124 9.98 -1.65 -3.50
N SER A 125 9.27 -2.79 -3.58
CA SER A 125 9.01 -3.64 -2.42
C SER A 125 10.15 -4.61 -2.15
N GLU A 126 10.30 -5.00 -0.89
CA GLU A 126 11.18 -6.10 -0.50
C GLU A 126 10.68 -7.44 -1.08
N SER A 127 9.37 -7.67 -1.07
CA SER A 127 8.76 -8.93 -1.51
C SER A 127 9.08 -9.31 -2.97
N ILE A 128 9.32 -8.33 -3.84
CA ILE A 128 9.62 -8.56 -5.26
C ILE A 128 11.09 -8.29 -5.57
N SER A 129 11.68 -7.27 -4.96
CA SER A 129 13.04 -6.84 -5.29
C SER A 129 14.12 -7.81 -4.82
N GLY A 130 13.84 -8.62 -3.82
CA GLY A 130 14.81 -9.49 -3.16
C GLY A 130 15.95 -8.71 -2.48
N ASN A 131 15.74 -7.43 -2.18
CA ASN A 131 16.72 -6.54 -1.58
C ASN A 131 16.20 -6.04 -0.23
N SER A 132 16.23 -6.95 0.75
CA SER A 132 15.63 -6.78 2.07
C SER A 132 16.14 -5.57 2.85
N ASP A 133 17.39 -5.16 2.65
CA ASP A 133 18.00 -4.11 3.45
C ASP A 133 17.67 -2.68 2.98
N ASP A 134 17.08 -2.53 1.79
CA ASP A 134 16.83 -1.21 1.17
C ASP A 134 15.35 -0.91 0.91
N CYS A 135 14.47 -1.87 1.14
CA CYS A 135 13.04 -1.78 0.83
C CYS A 135 12.18 -2.19 2.01
N LEU A 136 10.92 -1.73 2.04
CA LEU A 136 9.92 -2.24 2.98
C LEU A 136 9.13 -3.39 2.35
N TRP A 137 8.58 -4.24 3.19
CA TRP A 137 7.63 -5.28 2.79
C TRP A 137 6.21 -4.69 2.77
N PRO A 138 5.48 -4.75 1.64
CA PRO A 138 4.06 -4.39 1.60
C PRO A 138 3.27 -5.24 2.57
N LYS A 139 2.46 -4.61 3.39
CA LYS A 139 1.68 -5.30 4.42
C LYS A 139 0.57 -4.42 4.97
N SER A 140 -0.35 -5.05 5.65
CA SER A 140 -1.36 -4.40 6.47
C SER A 140 -1.31 -4.90 7.91
N GLY A 141 -1.85 -4.14 8.83
CA GLY A 141 -1.82 -4.54 10.23
C GLY A 141 -2.47 -3.55 11.18
N ALA A 142 -2.36 -3.89 12.47
CA ALA A 142 -2.83 -3.06 13.56
C ALA A 142 -1.70 -2.85 14.57
N THR A 143 -1.37 -1.59 14.80
CA THR A 143 -0.43 -1.14 15.83
C THR A 143 -0.71 0.30 16.20
N LEU A 144 -0.53 0.68 17.46
CA LEU A 144 -0.62 2.08 17.84
C LEU A 144 0.50 2.88 17.16
N PHE A 145 0.15 4.06 16.67
CA PHE A 145 1.13 4.98 16.13
C PHE A 145 1.68 5.86 17.23
N TYR A 146 2.96 6.18 17.12
CA TYR A 146 3.68 6.95 18.14
C TYR A 146 4.37 8.16 17.53
N ARG A 147 4.54 9.19 18.34
CA ARG A 147 5.48 10.27 18.05
C ARG A 147 6.88 9.84 18.43
N TYR A 148 7.87 10.33 17.69
CA TYR A 148 9.27 10.06 17.95
C TYR A 148 10.04 11.36 18.13
N ASP A 149 11.01 11.35 19.03
CA ASP A 149 11.93 12.47 19.23
C ASP A 149 13.03 12.48 18.14
N GLN A 150 13.88 13.52 18.17
CA GLN A 150 14.98 13.67 17.21
C GLN A 150 16.04 12.55 17.27
N ASN A 151 16.04 11.75 18.33
CA ASN A 151 16.93 10.61 18.51
C ASN A 151 16.27 9.27 18.13
N GLY A 152 15.03 9.29 17.64
CA GLY A 152 14.26 8.11 17.31
C GLY A 152 13.65 7.38 18.51
N ASN A 153 13.57 8.03 19.69
CA ASN A 153 12.90 7.44 20.83
C ASN A 153 11.41 7.78 20.81
N GLN A 154 10.60 6.84 21.22
CA GLN A 154 9.17 7.00 21.36
C GLN A 154 8.81 8.09 22.38
N ALA A 155 8.05 9.09 21.96
CA ALA A 155 7.73 10.30 22.73
C ALA A 155 6.23 10.40 23.11
N GLY A 156 5.52 9.28 23.06
CA GLY A 156 4.09 9.17 23.38
C GLY A 156 3.25 8.78 22.16
N ASN A 157 1.97 8.54 22.37
CA ASN A 157 1.04 8.21 21.31
C ASN A 157 0.92 9.38 20.33
N LEU A 158 0.74 9.04 19.04
CA LEU A 158 0.35 10.03 18.04
C LEU A 158 -1.14 10.34 18.20
N GLU A 159 -1.44 11.62 18.29
CA GLU A 159 -2.80 12.15 18.24
C GLU A 159 -2.82 13.34 17.27
N CYS A 160 -3.74 13.34 16.31
CA CYS A 160 -4.03 14.42 15.40
C CYS A 160 -5.54 14.69 15.43
N ASP A 161 -5.97 15.93 15.53
CA ASP A 161 -7.41 16.33 15.61
C ASP A 161 -8.20 15.60 16.72
N GLY A 162 -7.51 15.15 17.78
CA GLY A 162 -8.11 14.36 18.85
C GLY A 162 -8.30 12.87 18.56
N MET A 163 -7.83 12.40 17.40
CA MET A 163 -7.88 11.01 16.98
C MET A 163 -6.56 10.29 17.24
N SER A 164 -6.63 9.05 17.67
CA SER A 164 -5.52 8.10 17.70
C SER A 164 -5.47 7.28 16.41
N PHE A 165 -4.42 6.47 16.22
CA PHE A 165 -4.21 5.68 15.00
C PHE A 165 -3.81 4.27 15.40
N SER A 166 -4.44 3.26 14.78
CA SER A 166 -4.15 1.86 15.12
C SER A 166 -4.20 0.89 13.94
N ARG A 167 -4.73 1.28 12.78
CA ARG A 167 -4.79 0.42 11.59
C ARG A 167 -4.05 1.03 10.42
N TYR A 168 -3.31 0.21 9.71
CA TYR A 168 -2.53 0.66 8.57
C TYR A 168 -2.46 -0.36 7.44
N GLY A 169 -2.17 0.15 6.24
CA GLY A 169 -1.61 -0.60 5.12
C GLY A 169 -0.42 0.15 4.55
N ILE A 170 0.52 -0.56 3.98
CA ILE A 170 1.65 0.02 3.26
C ILE A 170 1.89 -0.71 1.95
N ASN A 171 2.15 0.05 0.89
CA ASN A 171 2.51 -0.47 -0.42
C ASN A 171 3.63 0.34 -1.06
N ASN A 172 4.37 -0.32 -1.94
CA ASN A 172 5.34 0.33 -2.80
C ASN A 172 4.69 1.02 -4.00
N GLU A 173 5.35 2.04 -4.50
CA GLU A 173 4.91 2.79 -5.68
C GLU A 173 5.27 2.10 -7.00
N LEU A 174 6.44 1.44 -7.10
CA LEU A 174 6.98 0.93 -8.35
C LEU A 174 6.84 -0.59 -8.47
N ASN A 175 6.38 -1.04 -9.63
CA ASN A 175 6.43 -2.45 -10.02
C ASN A 175 7.84 -2.84 -10.49
N GLY A 176 8.22 -4.10 -10.26
CA GLY A 176 9.51 -4.67 -10.68
C GLY A 176 10.61 -4.54 -9.62
N THR A 177 11.83 -4.36 -10.09
CA THR A 177 13.03 -4.40 -9.26
C THR A 177 13.91 -3.16 -9.47
N PRO A 178 14.88 -2.87 -8.58
CA PRO A 178 15.87 -1.80 -8.80
C PRO A 178 16.65 -1.91 -10.10
N LYS A 179 16.73 -3.10 -10.69
CA LYS A 179 17.33 -3.31 -12.02
C LYS A 179 16.54 -2.61 -13.12
N ASP A 180 15.22 -2.63 -13.00
CA ASP A 180 14.34 -1.99 -13.98
C ASP A 180 14.55 -0.48 -14.04
N THR A 181 14.85 0.15 -12.90
CA THR A 181 15.24 1.56 -12.83
C THR A 181 16.50 1.84 -13.66
N LYS A 182 17.52 0.97 -13.57
CA LYS A 182 18.76 1.12 -14.35
C LYS A 182 18.49 1.01 -15.84
N ASP A 183 17.53 0.19 -16.23
CA ASP A 183 17.08 0.04 -17.61
C ASP A 183 16.11 1.15 -18.05
N GLY A 184 15.84 2.13 -17.19
CA GLY A 184 14.96 3.27 -17.45
C GLY A 184 13.49 2.95 -17.43
N LYS A 185 13.09 1.85 -16.79
CA LYS A 185 11.70 1.47 -16.57
C LYS A 185 11.22 1.98 -15.20
N TYR A 186 10.13 2.69 -15.21
CA TYR A 186 9.48 3.22 -14.01
C TYR A 186 7.98 2.96 -14.15
N LEU A 187 7.56 1.74 -13.85
CA LEU A 187 6.17 1.35 -13.93
C LEU A 187 5.52 1.55 -12.58
N LEU A 188 4.36 2.19 -12.56
CA LEU A 188 3.53 2.23 -11.36
C LEU A 188 3.12 0.80 -11.01
N ASN A 189 3.05 0.50 -9.71
CA ASN A 189 2.62 -0.82 -9.26
C ASN A 189 1.19 -1.13 -9.73
N GLY A 190 0.91 -2.40 -9.97
CA GLY A 190 -0.44 -2.85 -10.25
C GLY A 190 -1.37 -2.68 -9.04
N ILE A 191 -2.67 -2.54 -9.28
CA ILE A 191 -3.66 -2.40 -8.20
C ILE A 191 -3.84 -3.69 -7.38
N GLY A 192 -3.36 -4.84 -7.88
CA GLY A 192 -3.58 -6.14 -7.26
C GLY A 192 -3.06 -6.22 -5.83
N LEU A 193 -1.81 -5.83 -5.62
CA LEU A 193 -1.19 -5.82 -4.30
C LEU A 193 -1.92 -4.87 -3.33
N PHE A 194 -2.32 -3.67 -3.79
CA PHE A 194 -3.12 -2.77 -2.96
C PHE A 194 -4.47 -3.40 -2.61
N CYS A 195 -5.15 -4.00 -3.57
CA CYS A 195 -6.44 -4.65 -3.31
C CYS A 195 -6.31 -5.81 -2.32
N HIS A 196 -5.24 -6.61 -2.40
CA HIS A 196 -4.93 -7.68 -1.46
C HIS A 196 -4.73 -7.13 -0.03
N GLU A 197 -3.78 -6.23 0.16
CA GLU A 197 -3.48 -5.65 1.48
C GLU A 197 -4.66 -4.86 2.07
N PHE A 198 -5.38 -4.12 1.24
CA PHE A 198 -6.60 -3.43 1.68
C PHE A 198 -7.69 -4.41 2.11
N SER A 199 -7.78 -5.58 1.47
CA SER A 199 -8.72 -6.64 1.86
C SER A 199 -8.41 -7.20 3.24
N HIS A 200 -7.13 -7.33 3.61
CA HIS A 200 -6.74 -7.67 4.98
C HIS A 200 -7.27 -6.67 6.01
N THR A 201 -7.24 -5.37 5.70
CA THR A 201 -7.79 -4.36 6.62
C THR A 201 -9.30 -4.50 6.84
N MET A 202 -9.99 -5.16 5.95
CA MET A 202 -11.41 -5.53 6.06
C MET A 202 -11.64 -6.89 6.72
N GLY A 203 -10.58 -7.58 7.15
CA GLY A 203 -10.62 -8.85 7.88
C GLY A 203 -10.53 -10.11 7.03
N LEU A 204 -10.20 -10.00 5.75
CA LEU A 204 -9.98 -11.19 4.91
C LEU A 204 -8.59 -11.79 5.20
N PRO A 205 -8.48 -13.09 5.47
CA PRO A 205 -7.18 -13.75 5.67
C PRO A 205 -6.55 -14.13 4.32
N ASP A 206 -5.25 -14.46 4.35
CA ASP A 206 -4.61 -15.16 3.24
C ASP A 206 -5.24 -16.51 3.00
N HIS A 207 -5.39 -16.88 1.74
CA HIS A 207 -5.90 -18.19 1.33
C HIS A 207 -4.78 -19.15 0.88
N TYR A 208 -3.54 -18.68 0.87
CA TYR A 208 -2.36 -19.55 0.72
C TYR A 208 -1.82 -20.00 2.08
N PRO A 209 -1.05 -21.11 2.14
CA PRO A 209 -0.46 -21.58 3.40
C PRO A 209 0.61 -20.62 3.92
N VAL A 210 0.34 -19.97 5.05
CA VAL A 210 1.26 -18.99 5.70
C VAL A 210 2.23 -19.63 6.70
N SER A 211 2.08 -20.91 7.04
CA SER A 211 2.97 -21.61 7.95
C SER A 211 3.76 -22.71 7.25
N GLY A 212 5.08 -22.72 7.45
CA GLY A 212 6.01 -23.68 6.83
C GLY A 212 5.83 -25.17 7.21
N SER A 213 4.81 -25.51 7.99
CA SER A 213 4.46 -26.88 8.34
C SER A 213 3.34 -27.48 7.47
N SER A 214 2.69 -26.69 6.65
CA SER A 214 1.72 -27.21 5.69
C SER A 214 2.46 -27.78 4.50
N THR A 215 2.45 -29.09 4.39
CA THR A 215 2.85 -29.71 3.15
C THR A 215 1.86 -29.29 2.07
N TYR A 216 2.33 -28.61 1.06
CA TYR A 216 1.55 -28.19 -0.13
C TYR A 216 0.71 -29.33 -0.75
N ALA A 217 1.00 -30.58 -0.38
CA ALA A 217 0.30 -31.74 -0.90
C ALA A 217 -1.17 -31.86 -0.46
N ASP A 218 -1.54 -31.28 0.69
CA ASP A 218 -2.88 -31.42 1.26
C ASP A 218 -3.70 -30.12 1.28
N ASN A 219 -3.10 -28.98 0.91
CA ASN A 219 -3.77 -27.69 0.80
C ASN A 219 -3.74 -27.23 -0.65
N GLN A 220 -4.83 -27.49 -1.35
CA GLN A 220 -5.05 -26.87 -2.66
C GLN A 220 -5.49 -25.42 -2.41
N SER A 221 -4.54 -24.50 -2.47
CA SER A 221 -4.86 -23.07 -2.46
C SER A 221 -5.56 -22.69 -3.77
N PRO A 222 -6.38 -21.65 -3.80
CA PRO A 222 -7.06 -21.19 -4.99
C PRO A 222 -6.10 -20.58 -6.03
N GLU A 223 -4.84 -20.34 -5.68
CA GLU A 223 -3.81 -19.80 -6.56
C GLU A 223 -4.27 -18.50 -7.28
N TYR A 224 -4.15 -18.45 -8.60
CA TYR A 224 -4.53 -17.29 -9.42
C TYR A 224 -6.04 -17.04 -9.53
N TRP A 225 -6.89 -17.84 -8.88
CA TRP A 225 -8.33 -17.65 -8.88
C TRP A 225 -8.86 -16.78 -7.74
N ASP A 226 -8.01 -16.37 -6.85
CA ASP A 226 -8.39 -15.63 -5.64
C ASP A 226 -7.42 -14.47 -5.38
N LEU A 227 -7.97 -13.28 -5.08
CA LEU A 227 -7.18 -12.11 -4.71
C LEU A 227 -6.32 -12.35 -3.47
N MET A 228 -6.83 -13.10 -2.48
CA MET A 228 -6.13 -13.38 -1.22
C MET A 228 -5.12 -14.53 -1.34
N ASP A 229 -4.77 -14.89 -2.56
CA ASP A 229 -3.70 -15.77 -2.97
C ASP A 229 -2.98 -15.15 -4.18
N ALA A 230 -2.38 -15.91 -5.05
CA ALA A 230 -1.62 -15.46 -6.21
C ALA A 230 -2.44 -14.65 -7.25
N GLY A 231 -3.76 -14.55 -7.09
CA GLY A 231 -4.62 -13.74 -7.97
C GLY A 231 -4.32 -12.24 -7.95
N GLU A 232 -3.67 -11.73 -6.89
CA GLU A 232 -3.17 -10.36 -6.84
C GLU A 232 -2.10 -10.09 -7.92
N TYR A 233 -1.31 -11.11 -8.31
CA TYR A 233 -0.23 -11.00 -9.29
C TYR A 233 -0.67 -11.24 -10.73
N THR A 234 -1.95 -11.48 -10.98
CA THR A 234 -2.45 -11.73 -12.36
C THR A 234 -2.09 -10.55 -13.26
N GLN A 235 -1.42 -10.85 -14.39
CA GLN A 235 -0.84 -9.87 -15.31
C GLN A 235 0.06 -8.83 -14.60
N ASP A 236 1.01 -9.32 -13.82
CA ASP A 236 1.94 -8.50 -13.03
C ASP A 236 1.23 -7.53 -12.07
N GLY A 237 0.05 -7.92 -11.56
CA GLY A 237 -0.75 -7.13 -10.63
C GLY A 237 -1.66 -6.08 -11.27
N TYR A 238 -1.60 -5.89 -12.60
CA TYR A 238 -2.42 -4.88 -13.27
C TYR A 238 -3.87 -5.29 -13.49
N ARG A 239 -4.16 -6.58 -13.40
CA ARG A 239 -5.51 -7.15 -13.56
C ARG A 239 -5.75 -8.25 -12.53
N PRO A 240 -5.87 -7.89 -11.25
CA PRO A 240 -6.11 -8.89 -10.21
C PRO A 240 -7.41 -9.65 -10.46
N THR A 241 -7.39 -10.92 -10.06
CA THR A 241 -8.58 -11.77 -10.11
C THR A 241 -9.64 -11.23 -9.13
N PRO A 242 -10.93 -11.25 -9.46
CA PRO A 242 -12.00 -10.93 -8.51
C PRO A 242 -11.97 -11.86 -7.30
N TYR A 243 -12.29 -11.29 -6.14
CA TYR A 243 -12.51 -12.04 -4.91
C TYR A 243 -13.91 -12.70 -4.92
#